data_c5a4e9168247f986552f0b8374ac12c3
#
_entry.id   c5a4e9168247f986552f0b8374ac12c3
#
_cell.length_a   1.000
_cell.length_b   1.000
_cell.length_c   1.000
_cell.angle_alpha   90.00
_cell.angle_beta   90.00
_cell.angle_gamma   90.00
#
_symmetry.space_group_name_H-M   'P 1'
#
loop_
_entity.id
_entity.type
_entity.pdbx_description
1 polymer ?
#
loop_
_entity_poly.entity_id
_entity_poly.type
_entity_poly.pdbx_seq_one_letter_code
_entity_poly.pdbx_strand_id
1 'polypeptide(L)'
;MSRRIPVILLLGALAFSVGCTNKKVNNPLSNVGSKQPDKVLFDRAMDAMKHNRFDVARITLQTLINTYPDSEFIARAKLAVADSWYAEGDATSLTQAEIEYKDFETFFPNMPEAAEAQLKIANIHYQEMEKPDRDYTHAMRAEEEYRQLILQYPDNKKVVEEGKKRLMEVQEVIAEREYRVGRFYFLRQSYPAAIARLRSLMDKYPLYSKADDALFLLGQAYEGEITVLRSRPGNEVYKARAIEEFTKNASEAYSRILTRYPLMDRRVDAKARLEALHQPIPQPTKAALAQNKAEEESRQEASTVSKVMGTFTKRPDMAQAARVGEPTLVDPEVVSATAVVQEATRAMMGTPAAGEKGSVAIETLGTGGPPKADQPAPRSDTPAPETAVAPADNPAPPAEDPNELKPNTAAADPNELKPNVDNAAQPATLPTQVNEIEPAANAAGKTADTGSATADDKEIQDAMSSSKHKKKKGLRKVVPF
;
A
#
# COMPACT_ATOMS: atom_id res chain seq x y z
N MET A 1 60.11 34.95 14.07
CA MET A 1 59.93 33.74 13.20
C MET A 1 58.49 33.40 12.83
N SER A 2 57.47 34.15 13.24
CA SER A 2 56.03 33.76 13.13
C SER A 2 55.27 34.27 11.87
N ARG A 3 55.89 35.04 10.99
CA ARG A 3 55.22 35.58 9.77
C ARG A 3 55.38 34.71 8.47
N ARG A 4 56.21 33.65 8.52
CA ARG A 4 56.49 32.82 7.33
C ARG A 4 55.56 31.60 7.21
N ILE A 5 54.88 31.18 8.30
CA ILE A 5 53.98 30.03 8.33
C ILE A 5 52.70 30.26 7.51
N PRO A 6 51.99 31.44 7.62
CA PRO A 6 50.77 31.65 6.82
C PRO A 6 51.02 31.74 5.32
N VAL A 7 52.19 32.18 4.90
CA VAL A 7 52.56 32.31 3.48
C VAL A 7 52.81 30.93 2.89
N ILE A 8 53.40 30.01 3.61
CA ILE A 8 53.63 28.61 3.17
C ILE A 8 52.30 27.84 3.06
N LEU A 9 51.36 28.07 4.02
CA LEU A 9 50.01 27.47 3.97
C LEU A 9 49.20 28.03 2.79
N LEU A 10 49.31 29.32 2.46
CA LEU A 10 48.61 29.92 1.35
C LEU A 10 49.19 29.44 -0.02
N LEU A 11 50.51 29.29 -0.11
CA LEU A 11 51.14 28.68 -1.29
C LEU A 11 50.83 27.21 -1.47
N GLY A 12 50.70 26.44 -0.40
CA GLY A 12 50.24 25.04 -0.43
C GLY A 12 48.78 24.92 -0.87
N ALA A 13 47.89 25.80 -0.44
CA ALA A 13 46.50 25.84 -0.90
C ALA A 13 46.36 26.23 -2.40
N LEU A 14 47.21 27.10 -2.89
CA LEU A 14 47.22 27.48 -4.33
C LEU A 14 47.75 26.35 -5.24
N ALA A 15 48.64 25.49 -4.75
CA ALA A 15 49.13 24.34 -5.53
C ALA A 15 48.10 23.21 -5.71
N PHE A 16 47.09 23.13 -4.84
CA PHE A 16 46.01 22.17 -4.99
C PHE A 16 44.90 22.58 -5.96
N SER A 17 44.85 23.85 -6.38
CA SER A 17 43.81 24.38 -7.26
C SER A 17 44.11 24.26 -8.77
N VAL A 18 45.28 23.75 -9.17
CA VAL A 18 45.67 23.60 -10.58
C VAL A 18 45.45 22.20 -11.15
N GLY A 19 44.57 21.45 -10.54
CA GLY A 19 44.15 20.11 -10.99
C GLY A 19 42.99 20.12 -11.97
N CYS A 20 42.90 21.08 -12.90
CA CYS A 20 42.04 20.92 -14.07
C CYS A 20 42.65 19.87 -15.00
N THR A 21 42.40 18.60 -14.68
CA THR A 21 42.64 17.53 -15.64
C THR A 21 41.71 17.75 -16.84
N ASN A 22 42.22 18.15 -17.97
CA ASN A 22 41.53 18.08 -19.26
C ASN A 22 41.08 16.63 -19.45
N LYS A 23 39.82 16.33 -19.06
CA LYS A 23 39.20 15.07 -19.42
C LYS A 23 39.17 15.00 -20.92
N LYS A 24 40.04 14.20 -21.52
CA LYS A 24 39.97 13.90 -22.95
C LYS A 24 38.58 13.37 -23.22
N VAL A 25 37.82 14.09 -24.03
CA VAL A 25 36.51 13.61 -24.51
C VAL A 25 36.83 12.39 -25.38
N ASN A 26 36.61 11.21 -24.84
CA ASN A 26 36.78 9.97 -25.57
C ASN A 26 35.61 9.84 -26.56
N ASN A 27 35.90 9.98 -27.85
CA ASN A 27 34.93 9.64 -28.88
C ASN A 27 34.57 8.15 -28.76
N PRO A 28 33.30 7.77 -28.50
CA PRO A 28 32.90 6.39 -28.38
C PRO A 28 33.23 5.53 -29.58
N LEU A 29 33.26 6.13 -30.79
CA LEU A 29 33.57 5.46 -32.06
C LEU A 29 35.07 5.40 -32.38
N SER A 30 35.96 6.01 -31.59
CA SER A 30 37.39 5.90 -31.83
C SER A 30 37.90 4.48 -31.66
N ASN A 31 38.62 3.95 -32.64
CA ASN A 31 39.18 2.60 -32.66
C ASN A 31 38.16 1.43 -32.67
N VAL A 32 36.95 1.63 -33.23
CA VAL A 32 35.97 0.59 -33.45
C VAL A 32 36.13 -0.01 -34.86
N GLY A 33 37.29 -0.54 -35.15
CA GLY A 33 37.61 -1.22 -36.41
C GLY A 33 37.50 -2.74 -36.34
N SER A 34 36.46 -3.28 -35.71
CA SER A 34 36.27 -4.74 -35.56
C SER A 34 35.14 -5.26 -36.43
N LYS A 35 35.09 -6.61 -36.60
CA LYS A 35 33.96 -7.28 -37.26
C LYS A 35 32.62 -7.17 -36.50
N GLN A 36 32.67 -6.80 -35.22
CA GLN A 36 31.52 -6.59 -34.34
C GLN A 36 31.66 -5.26 -33.58
N PRO A 37 31.42 -4.13 -34.24
CA PRO A 37 31.61 -2.81 -33.64
C PRO A 37 30.62 -2.54 -32.49
N ASP A 38 29.43 -3.06 -32.57
CA ASP A 38 28.39 -3.00 -31.56
C ASP A 38 28.81 -3.70 -30.23
N LYS A 39 29.40 -4.89 -30.34
CA LYS A 39 29.99 -5.59 -29.19
C LYS A 39 31.12 -4.78 -28.54
N VAL A 40 32.00 -4.19 -29.34
CA VAL A 40 33.10 -3.37 -28.82
C VAL A 40 32.60 -2.16 -28.07
N LEU A 41 31.52 -1.53 -28.54
CA LEU A 41 30.86 -0.42 -27.82
C LEU A 41 30.21 -0.91 -26.50
N PHE A 42 29.51 -2.03 -26.56
CA PHE A 42 28.90 -2.62 -25.36
C PHE A 42 29.96 -2.96 -24.30
N ASP A 43 31.03 -3.69 -24.66
CA ASP A 43 32.09 -4.07 -23.75
C ASP A 43 32.82 -2.86 -23.15
N ARG A 44 33.05 -1.79 -23.95
CA ARG A 44 33.62 -0.53 -23.49
C ARG A 44 32.71 0.18 -22.48
N ALA A 45 31.42 0.19 -22.73
CA ALA A 45 30.46 0.77 -21.81
C ALA A 45 30.41 0.00 -20.48
N MET A 46 30.41 -1.32 -20.54
CA MET A 46 30.46 -2.17 -19.34
C MET A 46 31.76 -2.01 -18.55
N ASP A 47 32.89 -1.79 -19.23
CA ASP A 47 34.14 -1.41 -18.57
C ASP A 47 34.04 -0.05 -17.88
N ALA A 48 33.42 0.93 -18.51
CA ALA A 48 33.18 2.25 -17.90
C ALA A 48 32.27 2.12 -16.66
N MET A 49 31.24 1.27 -16.70
CA MET A 49 30.36 0.96 -15.54
C MET A 49 31.16 0.41 -14.36
N LYS A 50 32.04 -0.59 -14.59
CA LYS A 50 32.91 -1.19 -13.57
C LYS A 50 33.82 -0.18 -12.89
N HIS A 51 34.19 0.88 -13.59
CA HIS A 51 35.03 1.95 -13.06
C HIS A 51 34.25 3.18 -12.56
N ASN A 52 32.93 3.05 -12.35
CA ASN A 52 32.02 4.11 -11.90
C ASN A 52 32.05 5.36 -12.81
N ARG A 53 32.36 5.17 -14.11
CA ARG A 53 32.34 6.23 -15.13
C ARG A 53 30.99 6.22 -15.84
N PHE A 54 29.92 6.51 -15.09
CA PHE A 54 28.55 6.34 -15.54
C PHE A 54 28.21 7.21 -16.77
N ASP A 55 28.66 8.47 -16.82
CA ASP A 55 28.46 9.34 -17.98
C ASP A 55 29.06 8.76 -19.25
N VAL A 56 30.30 8.25 -19.15
CA VAL A 56 30.99 7.64 -20.30
C VAL A 56 30.27 6.36 -20.75
N ALA A 57 29.77 5.58 -19.81
CA ALA A 57 28.99 4.40 -20.11
C ALA A 57 27.70 4.77 -20.85
N ARG A 58 26.92 5.72 -20.35
CA ARG A 58 25.67 6.19 -20.97
C ARG A 58 25.88 6.71 -22.39
N ILE A 59 26.89 7.58 -22.59
CA ILE A 59 27.21 8.10 -23.92
C ILE A 59 27.57 6.97 -24.88
N THR A 60 28.35 5.99 -24.42
CA THR A 60 28.80 4.86 -25.26
C THR A 60 27.63 3.93 -25.59
N LEU A 61 26.73 3.63 -24.60
CA LEU A 61 25.52 2.82 -24.79
C LEU A 61 24.54 3.52 -25.74
N GLN A 62 24.33 4.83 -25.56
CA GLN A 62 23.46 5.61 -26.45
C GLN A 62 24.01 5.66 -27.89
N THR A 63 25.33 5.73 -28.04
CA THR A 63 25.96 5.61 -29.35
C THR A 63 25.70 4.25 -29.99
N LEU A 64 25.78 3.15 -29.21
CA LEU A 64 25.44 1.80 -29.68
C LEU A 64 23.97 1.74 -30.14
N ILE A 65 23.05 2.18 -29.29
CA ILE A 65 21.60 2.12 -29.53
C ILE A 65 21.25 2.89 -30.81
N ASN A 66 21.82 4.07 -30.99
CA ASN A 66 21.52 4.94 -32.15
C ASN A 66 22.19 4.49 -33.43
N THR A 67 23.38 3.88 -33.34
CA THR A 67 24.16 3.50 -34.52
C THR A 67 23.84 2.09 -35.02
N TYR A 68 23.49 1.20 -34.12
CA TYR A 68 23.26 -0.21 -34.42
C TYR A 68 21.90 -0.69 -33.87
N PRO A 69 20.77 -0.18 -34.39
CA PRO A 69 19.42 -0.49 -33.84
C PRO A 69 19.04 -1.95 -33.95
N ASP A 70 19.65 -2.70 -34.88
CA ASP A 70 19.38 -4.14 -35.09
C ASP A 70 20.37 -5.05 -34.33
N SER A 71 21.20 -4.48 -33.45
CA SER A 71 22.19 -5.25 -32.69
C SER A 71 21.52 -6.16 -31.65
N GLU A 72 22.06 -7.36 -31.46
CA GLU A 72 21.66 -8.29 -30.38
C GLU A 72 21.85 -7.69 -28.97
N PHE A 73 22.67 -6.62 -28.84
CA PHE A 73 22.97 -5.95 -27.59
C PHE A 73 21.96 -4.85 -27.22
N ILE A 74 20.97 -4.53 -28.06
CA ILE A 74 20.05 -3.39 -27.82
C ILE A 74 19.33 -3.49 -26.49
N ALA A 75 18.69 -4.62 -26.19
CA ALA A 75 17.98 -4.80 -24.92
C ALA A 75 18.93 -4.65 -23.72
N ARG A 76 20.08 -5.32 -23.79
CA ARG A 76 21.08 -5.26 -22.73
C ARG A 76 21.72 -3.87 -22.60
N ALA A 77 21.85 -3.14 -23.70
CA ALA A 77 22.34 -1.76 -23.70
C ALA A 77 21.35 -0.81 -23.04
N LYS A 78 20.04 -0.91 -23.35
CA LYS A 78 19.00 -0.14 -22.69
C LYS A 78 18.95 -0.42 -21.20
N LEU A 79 18.98 -1.70 -20.80
CA LEU A 79 19.04 -2.07 -19.39
C LEU A 79 20.29 -1.49 -18.69
N ALA A 80 21.45 -1.52 -19.34
CA ALA A 80 22.68 -0.97 -18.80
C ALA A 80 22.65 0.57 -18.67
N VAL A 81 21.88 1.28 -19.50
CA VAL A 81 21.60 2.72 -19.32
C VAL A 81 20.86 2.94 -18.01
N ALA A 82 19.76 2.21 -17.78
CA ALA A 82 19.01 2.26 -16.53
C ALA A 82 19.90 1.91 -15.31
N ASP A 83 20.70 0.84 -15.43
CA ASP A 83 21.66 0.42 -14.40
C ASP A 83 22.69 1.50 -14.06
N SER A 84 23.11 2.29 -15.05
CA SER A 84 24.07 3.37 -14.85
C SER A 84 23.49 4.51 -14.00
N TRP A 85 22.23 4.86 -14.24
CA TRP A 85 21.50 5.84 -13.44
C TRP A 85 21.25 5.32 -12.02
N TYR A 86 20.83 4.07 -11.90
CA TYR A 86 20.60 3.44 -10.60
C TYR A 86 21.87 3.37 -9.74
N ALA A 87 23.02 3.07 -10.36
CA ALA A 87 24.31 2.97 -9.67
C ALA A 87 24.86 4.33 -9.21
N GLU A 88 24.48 5.43 -9.86
CA GLU A 88 24.83 6.79 -9.45
C GLU A 88 24.15 7.18 -8.14
N GLY A 89 22.88 6.82 -7.97
CA GLY A 89 22.20 6.71 -6.67
C GLY A 89 21.74 8.02 -6.03
N ASP A 90 21.90 9.17 -6.66
CA ASP A 90 21.26 10.41 -6.21
C ASP A 90 19.79 10.47 -6.64
N ALA A 91 18.96 11.31 -6.00
CA ALA A 91 17.53 11.35 -6.23
C ALA A 91 17.13 11.60 -7.69
N THR A 92 17.89 12.46 -8.41
CA THR A 92 17.63 12.75 -9.82
C THR A 92 17.95 11.54 -10.69
N SER A 93 19.10 10.91 -10.44
CA SER A 93 19.55 9.72 -11.16
C SER A 93 18.62 8.53 -10.89
N LEU A 94 18.10 8.36 -9.65
CA LEU A 94 17.11 7.34 -9.33
C LEU A 94 15.78 7.55 -10.05
N THR A 95 15.32 8.80 -10.15
CA THR A 95 14.12 9.14 -10.96
C THR A 95 14.32 8.79 -12.44
N GLN A 96 15.50 9.10 -13.00
CA GLN A 96 15.81 8.75 -14.39
C GLN A 96 15.93 7.23 -14.56
N ALA A 97 16.55 6.54 -13.60
CA ALA A 97 16.62 5.06 -13.61
C ALA A 97 15.23 4.42 -13.65
N GLU A 98 14.28 4.92 -12.87
CA GLU A 98 12.90 4.44 -12.87
C GLU A 98 12.27 4.55 -14.27
N ILE A 99 12.44 5.69 -14.95
CA ILE A 99 11.93 5.90 -16.30
C ILE A 99 12.55 4.90 -17.29
N GLU A 100 13.87 4.75 -17.26
CA GLU A 100 14.59 3.85 -18.17
C GLU A 100 14.24 2.36 -17.92
N TYR A 101 14.02 1.94 -16.65
CA TYR A 101 13.56 0.58 -16.34
C TYR A 101 12.13 0.34 -16.83
N LYS A 102 11.21 1.29 -16.65
CA LYS A 102 9.84 1.20 -17.17
C LYS A 102 9.80 1.15 -18.69
N ASP A 103 10.65 1.90 -19.35
CA ASP A 103 10.83 1.81 -20.80
C ASP A 103 11.36 0.45 -21.20
N PHE A 104 12.34 -0.11 -20.46
CA PHE A 104 12.86 -1.44 -20.72
C PHE A 104 11.77 -2.51 -20.61
N GLU A 105 10.95 -2.50 -19.57
CA GLU A 105 9.83 -3.43 -19.39
C GLU A 105 8.78 -3.32 -20.49
N THR A 106 8.51 -2.09 -20.96
CA THR A 106 7.56 -1.83 -22.03
C THR A 106 8.04 -2.40 -23.36
N PHE A 107 9.32 -2.25 -23.68
CA PHE A 107 9.87 -2.72 -24.95
C PHE A 107 10.30 -4.19 -24.92
N PHE A 108 10.64 -4.74 -23.76
CA PHE A 108 11.20 -6.09 -23.59
C PHE A 108 10.53 -6.89 -22.49
N PRO A 109 9.17 -6.99 -22.45
CA PRO A 109 8.44 -7.58 -21.32
C PRO A 109 8.73 -9.07 -21.10
N ASN A 110 9.16 -9.78 -22.16
CA ASN A 110 9.41 -11.23 -22.14
C ASN A 110 10.88 -11.58 -21.83
N MET A 111 11.73 -10.60 -21.62
CA MET A 111 13.11 -10.88 -21.25
C MET A 111 13.23 -11.30 -19.78
N PRO A 112 14.10 -12.26 -19.45
CA PRO A 112 14.29 -12.70 -18.05
C PRO A 112 14.75 -11.55 -17.13
N GLU A 113 15.41 -10.54 -17.68
CA GLU A 113 15.88 -9.35 -16.97
C GLU A 113 14.75 -8.37 -16.63
N ALA A 114 13.55 -8.49 -17.22
CA ALA A 114 12.41 -7.64 -16.90
C ALA A 114 11.99 -7.76 -15.42
N ALA A 115 12.02 -8.96 -14.86
CA ALA A 115 11.77 -9.16 -13.44
C ALA A 115 12.80 -8.46 -12.54
N GLU A 116 14.07 -8.42 -12.96
CA GLU A 116 15.12 -7.69 -12.23
C GLU A 116 14.95 -6.17 -12.37
N ALA A 117 14.50 -5.68 -13.52
CA ALA A 117 14.15 -4.29 -13.74
C ALA A 117 13.02 -3.84 -12.82
N GLN A 118 11.92 -4.60 -12.75
CA GLN A 118 10.79 -4.35 -11.85
C GLN A 118 11.23 -4.37 -10.37
N LEU A 119 12.11 -5.31 -9.99
CA LEU A 119 12.68 -5.30 -8.63
C LEU A 119 13.47 -4.02 -8.34
N LYS A 120 14.22 -3.50 -9.32
CA LYS A 120 14.99 -2.26 -9.15
C LYS A 120 14.09 -1.03 -9.07
N ILE A 121 12.99 -0.97 -9.84
CA ILE A 121 11.98 0.08 -9.73
C ILE A 121 11.42 0.09 -8.29
N ALA A 122 11.00 -1.06 -7.77
CA ALA A 122 10.52 -1.19 -6.41
C ALA A 122 11.59 -0.78 -5.37
N ASN A 123 12.86 -1.17 -5.60
CA ASN A 123 13.98 -0.82 -4.74
C ASN A 123 14.31 0.68 -4.74
N ILE A 124 14.05 1.41 -5.82
CA ILE A 124 14.19 2.89 -5.87
C ILE A 124 13.27 3.49 -4.80
N HIS A 125 11.99 3.19 -4.86
CA HIS A 125 11.03 3.71 -3.88
C HIS A 125 11.31 3.21 -2.45
N TYR A 126 11.74 1.96 -2.30
CA TYR A 126 12.17 1.42 -1.01
C TYR A 126 13.35 2.21 -0.39
N GLN A 127 14.30 2.65 -1.19
CA GLN A 127 15.44 3.45 -0.71
C GLN A 127 15.04 4.87 -0.30
N GLU A 128 14.02 5.42 -0.91
CA GLU A 128 13.51 6.77 -0.67
C GLU A 128 12.43 6.84 0.40
N MET A 129 12.01 5.68 0.95
CA MET A 129 11.03 5.66 2.04
C MET A 129 11.47 6.47 3.25
N GLU A 130 10.54 7.25 3.78
CA GLU A 130 10.68 8.00 5.01
C GLU A 130 9.98 7.32 6.20
N LYS A 131 10.18 7.87 7.40
CA LYS A 131 9.54 7.37 8.64
C LYS A 131 8.01 7.44 8.56
N PRO A 132 7.28 6.58 9.30
CA PRO A 132 5.81 6.50 9.26
C PRO A 132 5.07 7.81 9.56
N ASP A 133 5.72 8.76 10.22
CA ASP A 133 5.18 10.08 10.57
C ASP A 133 5.45 11.17 9.52
N ARG A 134 6.11 10.82 8.42
CA ARG A 134 6.47 11.73 7.33
C ARG A 134 5.75 11.39 6.02
N ASP A 135 6.38 11.73 4.89
CA ASP A 135 5.87 11.38 3.58
C ASP A 135 5.88 9.86 3.37
N TYR A 136 4.73 9.35 2.97
CA TYR A 136 4.52 7.92 2.74
C TYR A 136 4.37 7.57 1.25
N THR A 137 4.53 8.55 0.36
CA THR A 137 4.36 8.37 -1.09
C THR A 137 5.26 7.27 -1.62
N HIS A 138 6.54 7.29 -1.24
CA HIS A 138 7.49 6.26 -1.66
C HIS A 138 7.17 4.88 -1.04
N ALA A 139 6.66 4.82 0.20
CA ALA A 139 6.24 3.56 0.79
C ALA A 139 5.05 2.94 0.03
N MET A 140 4.05 3.74 -0.33
CA MET A 140 2.90 3.27 -1.12
C MET A 140 3.32 2.79 -2.52
N ARG A 141 4.18 3.54 -3.20
CA ARG A 141 4.71 3.13 -4.50
C ARG A 141 5.55 1.86 -4.41
N ALA A 142 6.42 1.75 -3.40
CA ALA A 142 7.19 0.53 -3.16
C ALA A 142 6.28 -0.69 -2.94
N GLU A 143 5.18 -0.53 -2.16
CA GLU A 143 4.19 -1.58 -1.97
C GLU A 143 3.58 -2.03 -3.30
N GLU A 144 3.17 -1.08 -4.13
CA GLU A 144 2.57 -1.34 -5.43
C GLU A 144 3.54 -2.05 -6.37
N GLU A 145 4.76 -1.54 -6.53
CA GLU A 145 5.77 -2.09 -7.44
C GLU A 145 6.24 -3.49 -7.01
N TYR A 146 6.39 -3.77 -5.68
CA TYR A 146 6.69 -5.13 -5.22
C TYR A 146 5.51 -6.10 -5.42
N ARG A 147 4.26 -5.66 -5.25
CA ARG A 147 3.09 -6.47 -5.56
C ARG A 147 3.04 -6.81 -7.05
N GLN A 148 3.26 -5.81 -7.90
CA GLN A 148 3.33 -6.00 -9.35
C GLN A 148 4.42 -7.02 -9.71
N LEU A 149 5.62 -6.90 -9.15
CA LEU A 149 6.71 -7.85 -9.33
C LEU A 149 6.28 -9.29 -9.05
N ILE A 150 5.66 -9.52 -7.89
CA ILE A 150 5.27 -10.87 -7.44
C ILE A 150 4.15 -11.45 -8.33
N LEU A 151 3.21 -10.61 -8.76
CA LEU A 151 2.08 -11.03 -9.57
C LEU A 151 2.43 -11.22 -11.05
N GLN A 152 3.33 -10.38 -11.59
CA GLN A 152 3.68 -10.39 -13.00
C GLN A 152 4.77 -11.42 -13.33
N TYR A 153 5.70 -11.69 -12.41
CA TYR A 153 6.86 -12.56 -12.64
C TYR A 153 6.94 -13.75 -11.66
N PRO A 154 5.87 -14.53 -11.46
CA PRO A 154 5.82 -15.58 -10.43
C PRO A 154 6.86 -16.70 -10.63
N ASP A 155 7.34 -16.89 -11.85
CA ASP A 155 8.29 -17.94 -12.22
C ASP A 155 9.73 -17.62 -11.80
N ASN A 156 10.06 -16.34 -11.60
CA ASN A 156 11.39 -15.93 -11.14
C ASN A 156 11.49 -15.99 -9.61
N LYS A 157 11.61 -17.22 -9.07
CA LYS A 157 11.59 -17.49 -7.63
C LYS A 157 12.55 -16.63 -6.82
N LYS A 158 13.77 -16.41 -7.32
CA LYS A 158 14.80 -15.63 -6.61
C LYS A 158 14.37 -14.18 -6.41
N VAL A 159 13.90 -13.54 -7.48
CA VAL A 159 13.47 -12.14 -7.47
C VAL A 159 12.18 -11.98 -6.66
N VAL A 160 11.25 -12.93 -6.79
CA VAL A 160 10.00 -12.97 -6.03
C VAL A 160 10.25 -13.13 -4.52
N GLU A 161 11.16 -14.00 -4.10
CA GLU A 161 11.50 -14.14 -2.68
C GLU A 161 12.12 -12.88 -2.09
N GLU A 162 12.98 -12.20 -2.84
CA GLU A 162 13.52 -10.91 -2.42
C GLU A 162 12.40 -9.85 -2.37
N GLY A 163 11.55 -9.79 -3.39
CA GLY A 163 10.39 -8.89 -3.45
C GLY A 163 9.43 -9.10 -2.27
N LYS A 164 9.11 -10.35 -1.92
CA LYS A 164 8.27 -10.67 -0.75
C LYS A 164 8.86 -10.15 0.56
N LYS A 165 10.17 -10.35 0.77
CA LYS A 165 10.84 -9.84 1.98
C LYS A 165 10.77 -8.31 2.08
N ARG A 166 11.06 -7.63 0.98
CA ARG A 166 10.98 -6.17 0.93
C ARG A 166 9.55 -5.67 1.08
N LEU A 167 8.59 -6.35 0.47
CA LEU A 167 7.17 -6.03 0.61
C LEU A 167 6.72 -6.12 2.07
N MET A 168 7.11 -7.14 2.82
CA MET A 168 6.79 -7.23 4.25
C MET A 168 7.40 -6.08 5.06
N GLU A 169 8.63 -5.66 4.73
CA GLU A 169 9.27 -4.51 5.37
C GLU A 169 8.53 -3.19 5.06
N VAL A 170 8.08 -3.01 3.82
CA VAL A 170 7.28 -1.85 3.40
C VAL A 170 5.92 -1.85 4.10
N GLN A 171 5.25 -3.00 4.13
CA GLN A 171 3.94 -3.15 4.77
C GLN A 171 4.01 -2.90 6.28
N GLU A 172 5.12 -3.23 6.94
CA GLU A 172 5.34 -2.88 8.36
C GLU A 172 5.36 -1.36 8.57
N VAL A 173 6.04 -0.63 7.69
CA VAL A 173 6.14 0.85 7.78
C VAL A 173 4.77 1.50 7.57
N ILE A 174 4.01 1.04 6.56
CA ILE A 174 2.68 1.58 6.29
C ILE A 174 1.71 1.22 7.42
N ALA A 175 1.79 -0.01 7.93
CA ALA A 175 0.98 -0.48 9.05
C ALA A 175 1.23 0.35 10.32
N GLU A 176 2.49 0.65 10.65
CA GLU A 176 2.85 1.51 11.79
C GLU A 176 2.25 2.92 11.65
N ARG A 177 2.23 3.47 10.43
CA ARG A 177 1.56 4.74 10.15
C ARG A 177 0.05 4.67 10.43
N GLU A 178 -0.63 3.67 9.86
CA GLU A 178 -2.07 3.49 10.03
C GLU A 178 -2.44 3.24 11.50
N TYR A 179 -1.62 2.48 12.23
CA TYR A 179 -1.78 2.30 13.67
C TYR A 179 -1.70 3.61 14.44
N ARG A 180 -0.71 4.46 14.14
CA ARG A 180 -0.57 5.78 14.78
C ARG A 180 -1.76 6.68 14.48
N VAL A 181 -2.27 6.67 13.27
CA VAL A 181 -3.47 7.41 12.87
C VAL A 181 -4.72 6.88 13.60
N GLY A 182 -4.91 5.55 13.64
CA GLY A 182 -5.99 4.93 14.40
C GLY A 182 -5.96 5.28 15.88
N ARG A 183 -4.78 5.18 16.50
CA ARG A 183 -4.54 5.57 17.91
C ARG A 183 -4.81 7.06 18.14
N PHE A 184 -4.44 7.94 17.24
CA PHE A 184 -4.74 9.36 17.32
C PHE A 184 -6.25 9.63 17.39
N TYR A 185 -7.04 8.99 16.51
CA TYR A 185 -8.50 9.11 16.54
C TYR A 185 -9.10 8.53 17.82
N PHE A 186 -8.59 7.40 18.29
CA PHE A 186 -9.01 6.80 19.55
C PHE A 186 -8.81 7.74 20.74
N LEU A 187 -7.62 8.34 20.87
CA LEU A 187 -7.30 9.29 21.94
C LEU A 187 -8.18 10.55 21.90
N ARG A 188 -8.66 10.91 20.72
CA ARG A 188 -9.63 12.00 20.54
C ARG A 188 -11.08 11.57 20.69
N GLN A 189 -11.33 10.32 21.07
CA GLN A 189 -12.67 9.75 21.22
C GLN A 189 -13.52 9.80 19.93
N SER A 190 -12.85 9.89 18.77
CA SER A 190 -13.47 9.77 17.45
C SER A 190 -13.52 8.29 17.06
N TYR A 191 -14.32 7.52 17.80
CA TYR A 191 -14.32 6.07 17.71
C TYR A 191 -14.67 5.51 16.33
N PRO A 192 -15.65 6.04 15.55
CA PRO A 192 -15.91 5.54 14.21
C PRO A 192 -14.70 5.67 13.28
N ALA A 193 -13.94 6.78 13.39
CA ALA A 193 -12.73 6.97 12.61
C ALA A 193 -11.59 6.05 13.08
N ALA A 194 -11.45 5.82 14.39
CA ALA A 194 -10.50 4.86 14.94
C ALA A 194 -10.80 3.43 14.48
N ILE A 195 -12.07 3.01 14.56
CA ILE A 195 -12.56 1.69 14.11
C ILE A 195 -12.23 1.49 12.62
N ALA A 196 -12.59 2.46 11.78
CA ALA A 196 -12.35 2.38 10.35
C ALA A 196 -10.86 2.18 10.02
N ARG A 197 -9.99 2.96 10.65
CA ARG A 197 -8.52 2.85 10.42
C ARG A 197 -7.94 1.55 10.94
N LEU A 198 -8.28 1.16 12.18
CA LEU A 198 -7.73 -0.05 12.80
C LEU A 198 -8.27 -1.33 12.15
N ARG A 199 -9.55 -1.35 11.71
CA ARG A 199 -10.12 -2.47 10.96
C ARG A 199 -9.42 -2.63 9.61
N SER A 200 -9.32 -1.55 8.82
CA SER A 200 -8.60 -1.56 7.55
C SER A 200 -7.13 -1.96 7.71
N LEU A 201 -6.46 -1.49 8.78
CA LEU A 201 -5.09 -1.88 9.11
C LEU A 201 -4.98 -3.40 9.30
N MET A 202 -5.84 -4.00 10.11
CA MET A 202 -5.75 -5.42 10.44
C MET A 202 -6.19 -6.35 9.31
N ASP A 203 -7.03 -5.86 8.41
CA ASP A 203 -7.45 -6.60 7.23
C ASP A 203 -6.38 -6.53 6.12
N LYS A 204 -5.71 -5.38 5.98
CA LYS A 204 -4.68 -5.18 4.97
C LYS A 204 -3.30 -5.71 5.39
N TYR A 205 -2.92 -5.59 6.67
CA TYR A 205 -1.57 -5.91 7.15
C TYR A 205 -1.57 -6.91 8.33
N PRO A 206 -1.96 -8.17 8.10
CA PRO A 206 -2.05 -9.19 9.17
C PRO A 206 -0.70 -9.59 9.77
N LEU A 207 0.43 -9.26 9.11
CA LEU A 207 1.79 -9.54 9.60
C LEU A 207 2.39 -8.38 10.40
N TYR A 208 1.63 -7.34 10.68
CA TYR A 208 2.10 -6.17 11.44
C TYR A 208 2.62 -6.55 12.83
N SER A 209 3.75 -5.98 13.23
CA SER A 209 4.45 -6.33 14.48
C SER A 209 3.67 -6.02 15.76
N LYS A 210 2.69 -5.10 15.71
CA LYS A 210 1.82 -4.73 16.82
C LYS A 210 0.35 -5.03 16.51
N ALA A 211 0.12 -6.16 15.83
CA ALA A 211 -1.23 -6.59 15.44
C ALA A 211 -2.15 -6.78 16.64
N ASP A 212 -1.62 -7.30 17.74
CA ASP A 212 -2.34 -7.47 19.01
C ASP A 212 -2.70 -6.13 19.66
N ASP A 213 -1.78 -5.15 19.67
CA ASP A 213 -2.06 -3.79 20.13
C ASP A 213 -3.14 -3.10 19.28
N ALA A 214 -3.07 -3.26 17.94
CA ALA A 214 -4.05 -2.70 17.02
C ALA A 214 -5.44 -3.30 17.21
N LEU A 215 -5.54 -4.63 17.33
CA LEU A 215 -6.79 -5.33 17.60
C LEU A 215 -7.34 -5.01 19.00
N PHE A 216 -6.47 -4.90 19.99
CA PHE A 216 -6.88 -4.52 21.33
C PHE A 216 -7.48 -3.12 21.36
N LEU A 217 -6.81 -2.18 20.69
CA LEU A 217 -7.29 -0.80 20.54
C LEU A 217 -8.60 -0.72 19.72
N LEU A 218 -8.76 -1.59 18.72
CA LEU A 218 -9.99 -1.72 17.94
C LEU A 218 -11.16 -2.17 18.83
N GLY A 219 -10.95 -3.21 19.63
CA GLY A 219 -11.96 -3.66 20.62
C GLY A 219 -12.34 -2.55 21.58
N GLN A 220 -11.36 -1.82 22.13
CA GLN A 220 -11.61 -0.67 23.00
C GLN A 220 -12.34 0.47 22.28
N ALA A 221 -12.11 0.69 21.00
CA ALA A 221 -12.81 1.71 20.22
C ALA A 221 -14.31 1.35 20.05
N TYR A 222 -14.63 0.08 19.83
CA TYR A 222 -16.03 -0.39 19.84
C TYR A 222 -16.68 -0.20 21.20
N GLU A 223 -15.99 -0.52 22.30
CA GLU A 223 -16.51 -0.29 23.65
C GLU A 223 -16.69 1.20 23.96
N GLY A 224 -15.81 2.05 23.43
CA GLY A 224 -15.96 3.50 23.51
C GLY A 224 -17.23 3.99 22.80
N GLU A 225 -17.55 3.46 21.61
CA GLU A 225 -18.78 3.79 20.90
C GLU A 225 -20.02 3.27 21.66
N ILE A 226 -19.97 2.10 22.27
CA ILE A 226 -21.03 1.60 23.15
C ILE A 226 -21.29 2.60 24.30
N THR A 227 -20.23 3.13 24.90
CA THR A 227 -20.34 4.11 25.97
C THR A 227 -20.99 5.40 25.48
N VAL A 228 -20.62 5.88 24.29
CA VAL A 228 -21.25 7.04 23.65
C VAL A 228 -22.72 6.79 23.35
N LEU A 229 -23.07 5.61 22.81
CA LEU A 229 -24.47 5.24 22.56
C LEU A 229 -25.32 5.19 23.83
N ARG A 230 -24.78 4.66 24.92
CA ARG A 230 -25.49 4.63 26.21
C ARG A 230 -25.77 6.02 26.76
N SER A 231 -24.89 6.98 26.55
CA SER A 231 -25.04 8.36 27.03
C SER A 231 -25.99 9.22 26.20
N ARG A 232 -26.24 8.87 24.93
CA ARG A 232 -27.13 9.63 24.04
C ARG A 232 -28.60 9.36 24.36
N PRO A 233 -29.47 10.36 24.34
CA PRO A 233 -30.91 10.16 24.40
C PRO A 233 -31.39 9.44 23.12
N GLY A 234 -32.39 8.56 23.25
CA GLY A 234 -32.92 7.82 22.09
C GLY A 234 -33.77 6.63 22.50
N ASN A 235 -34.30 5.92 21.51
CA ASN A 235 -35.08 4.71 21.73
C ASN A 235 -34.17 3.56 22.22
N GLU A 236 -34.46 3.04 23.39
CA GLU A 236 -33.64 2.01 24.07
C GLU A 236 -33.56 0.70 23.27
N VAL A 237 -34.60 0.34 22.53
CA VAL A 237 -34.61 -0.90 21.71
C VAL A 237 -33.61 -0.76 20.55
N TYR A 238 -33.58 0.40 19.89
CA TYR A 238 -32.63 0.66 18.80
C TYR A 238 -31.19 0.73 19.31
N LYS A 239 -30.99 1.39 20.44
CA LYS A 239 -29.68 1.45 21.10
C LYS A 239 -29.17 0.06 21.49
N ALA A 240 -30.04 -0.79 22.07
CA ALA A 240 -29.69 -2.15 22.47
C ALA A 240 -29.16 -2.96 21.28
N ARG A 241 -29.79 -2.89 20.12
CA ARG A 241 -29.33 -3.60 18.91
C ARG A 241 -27.93 -3.13 18.44
N ALA A 242 -27.71 -1.82 18.42
CA ALA A 242 -26.40 -1.28 18.05
C ALA A 242 -25.31 -1.65 19.08
N ILE A 243 -25.65 -1.65 20.37
CA ILE A 243 -24.75 -2.08 21.44
C ILE A 243 -24.39 -3.56 21.29
N GLU A 244 -25.37 -4.40 20.96
CA GLU A 244 -25.16 -5.83 20.70
C GLU A 244 -24.19 -6.04 19.53
N GLU A 245 -24.40 -5.35 18.41
CA GLU A 245 -23.53 -5.43 17.24
C GLU A 245 -22.11 -4.95 17.55
N PHE A 246 -21.95 -3.82 18.23
CA PHE A 246 -20.63 -3.34 18.62
C PHE A 246 -19.96 -4.23 19.67
N THR A 247 -20.74 -4.87 20.56
CA THR A 247 -20.21 -5.87 21.51
C THR A 247 -19.70 -7.09 20.76
N LYS A 248 -20.43 -7.56 19.75
CA LYS A 248 -20.00 -8.65 18.87
C LYS A 248 -18.68 -8.28 18.16
N ASN A 249 -18.61 -7.11 17.55
CA ASN A 249 -17.42 -6.64 16.83
C ASN A 249 -16.21 -6.45 17.77
N ALA A 250 -16.42 -5.95 19.00
CA ALA A 250 -15.39 -5.87 20.02
C ALA A 250 -14.88 -7.26 20.41
N SER A 251 -15.80 -8.20 20.63
CA SER A 251 -15.47 -9.58 20.99
C SER A 251 -14.72 -10.30 19.87
N GLU A 252 -15.06 -10.04 18.62
CA GLU A 252 -14.34 -10.58 17.46
C GLU A 252 -12.91 -10.06 17.41
N ALA A 253 -12.69 -8.75 17.62
CA ALA A 253 -11.35 -8.18 17.67
C ALA A 253 -10.49 -8.81 18.77
N TYR A 254 -11.02 -8.96 20.00
CA TYR A 254 -10.32 -9.63 21.09
C TYR A 254 -10.11 -11.12 20.84
N SER A 255 -11.10 -11.81 20.27
CA SER A 255 -11.00 -13.22 19.89
C SER A 255 -9.93 -13.47 18.85
N ARG A 256 -9.78 -12.56 17.89
CA ARG A 256 -8.72 -12.61 16.86
C ARG A 256 -7.32 -12.54 17.47
N ILE A 257 -7.13 -11.83 18.59
CA ILE A 257 -5.86 -11.83 19.33
C ILE A 257 -5.57 -13.24 19.85
N LEU A 258 -6.55 -13.88 20.49
CA LEU A 258 -6.39 -15.20 21.09
C LEU A 258 -6.16 -16.29 20.05
N THR A 259 -6.84 -16.21 18.91
CA THR A 259 -6.82 -17.27 17.89
C THR A 259 -5.70 -17.11 16.88
N ARG A 260 -5.35 -15.87 16.47
CA ARG A 260 -4.36 -15.61 15.41
C ARG A 260 -3.00 -15.18 15.97
N TYR A 261 -2.98 -14.48 17.10
CA TYR A 261 -1.77 -13.91 17.70
C TYR A 261 -1.55 -14.37 19.15
N PRO A 262 -1.65 -15.68 19.45
CA PRO A 262 -1.69 -16.21 20.81
C PRO A 262 -0.40 -16.04 21.62
N LEU A 263 0.73 -15.72 20.98
CA LEU A 263 2.03 -15.54 21.63
C LEU A 263 2.39 -14.06 21.88
N MET A 264 1.55 -13.12 21.41
CA MET A 264 1.78 -11.69 21.58
C MET A 264 1.30 -11.20 22.95
N ASP A 265 1.73 -9.98 23.33
CA ASP A 265 1.60 -9.48 24.72
C ASP A 265 0.17 -9.23 25.17
N ARG A 266 -0.76 -8.83 24.27
CA ARG A 266 -2.15 -8.48 24.59
C ARG A 266 -3.07 -9.66 24.86
N ARG A 267 -2.58 -10.90 24.77
CA ARG A 267 -3.40 -12.09 25.02
C ARG A 267 -4.13 -12.08 26.35
N VAL A 268 -3.44 -11.73 27.45
CA VAL A 268 -4.02 -11.73 28.80
C VAL A 268 -5.08 -10.63 28.92
N ASP A 269 -4.79 -9.46 28.39
CA ASP A 269 -5.72 -8.33 28.41
C ASP A 269 -6.96 -8.63 27.57
N ALA A 270 -6.81 -9.23 26.38
CA ALA A 270 -7.92 -9.61 25.51
C ALA A 270 -8.84 -10.65 26.17
N LYS A 271 -8.26 -11.65 26.85
CA LYS A 271 -9.03 -12.62 27.62
C LYS A 271 -9.86 -11.94 28.72
N ALA A 272 -9.26 -11.05 29.52
CA ALA A 272 -9.96 -10.32 30.58
C ALA A 272 -11.10 -9.44 30.00
N ARG A 273 -10.92 -8.85 28.79
CA ARG A 273 -11.99 -8.08 28.13
C ARG A 273 -13.14 -8.96 27.67
N LEU A 274 -12.88 -10.15 27.10
CA LEU A 274 -13.94 -11.12 26.75
C LEU A 274 -14.72 -11.60 27.97
N GLU A 275 -14.05 -11.87 29.07
CA GLU A 275 -14.69 -12.21 30.35
C GLU A 275 -15.62 -11.07 30.83
N ALA A 276 -15.15 -9.82 30.77
CA ALA A 276 -15.93 -8.64 31.15
C ALA A 276 -17.16 -8.40 30.24
N LEU A 277 -17.04 -8.77 28.96
CA LEU A 277 -18.13 -8.69 27.99
C LEU A 277 -19.05 -9.92 28.01
N HIS A 278 -18.79 -10.89 28.88
CA HIS A 278 -19.51 -12.19 28.97
C HIS A 278 -19.53 -12.93 27.62
N GLN A 279 -18.42 -12.86 26.87
CA GLN A 279 -18.27 -13.50 25.58
C GLN A 279 -17.41 -14.77 25.68
N PRO A 280 -17.60 -15.75 24.77
CA PRO A 280 -16.80 -16.96 24.76
C PRO A 280 -15.32 -16.69 24.56
N ILE A 281 -14.47 -17.48 25.22
CA ILE A 281 -13.01 -17.36 25.11
C ILE A 281 -12.51 -18.45 24.15
N PRO A 282 -12.19 -18.13 22.91
CA PRO A 282 -11.72 -19.12 21.96
C PRO A 282 -10.29 -19.57 22.28
N GLN A 283 -9.97 -20.81 21.91
CA GLN A 283 -8.62 -21.35 21.99
C GLN A 283 -7.94 -21.31 20.63
N PRO A 284 -6.64 -21.03 20.56
CA PRO A 284 -5.90 -21.08 19.30
C PRO A 284 -5.78 -22.51 18.80
N THR A 285 -5.73 -22.70 17.49
CA THR A 285 -5.37 -23.98 16.88
C THR A 285 -3.86 -24.20 16.94
N LYS A 286 -3.42 -25.47 16.90
CA LYS A 286 -1.98 -25.81 16.81
C LYS A 286 -1.30 -25.12 15.60
N ALA A 287 -2.01 -25.06 14.47
CA ALA A 287 -1.51 -24.40 13.28
C ALA A 287 -1.31 -22.88 13.48
N ALA A 288 -2.28 -22.19 14.07
CA ALA A 288 -2.18 -20.77 14.36
C ALA A 288 -1.05 -20.46 15.36
N LEU A 289 -0.88 -21.32 16.35
CA LEU A 289 0.21 -21.18 17.32
C LEU A 289 1.57 -21.36 16.68
N ALA A 290 1.75 -22.38 15.84
CA ALA A 290 2.97 -22.61 15.09
C ALA A 290 3.28 -21.47 14.12
N GLN A 291 2.24 -20.98 13.42
CA GLN A 291 2.36 -19.85 12.50
C GLN A 291 2.80 -18.58 13.24
N ASN A 292 2.10 -18.19 14.32
CA ASN A 292 2.45 -16.99 15.07
C ASN A 292 3.85 -17.11 15.70
N LYS A 293 4.24 -18.32 16.15
CA LYS A 293 5.59 -18.58 16.65
C LYS A 293 6.65 -18.35 15.57
N ALA A 294 6.46 -18.88 14.37
CA ALA A 294 7.39 -18.70 13.26
C ALA A 294 7.51 -17.23 12.84
N GLU A 295 6.39 -16.51 12.81
CA GLU A 295 6.36 -15.08 12.51
C GLU A 295 7.13 -14.27 13.55
N GLU A 296 6.88 -14.48 14.85
CA GLU A 296 7.56 -13.77 15.94
C GLU A 296 9.06 -14.10 16.03
N GLU A 297 9.44 -15.36 15.88
CA GLU A 297 10.85 -15.77 15.85
C GLU A 297 11.62 -15.23 14.63
N SER A 298 10.91 -14.95 13.54
CA SER A 298 11.51 -14.37 12.33
C SER A 298 11.83 -12.87 12.45
N ARG A 299 11.20 -12.16 13.41
CA ARG A 299 11.42 -10.74 13.64
C ARG A 299 12.80 -10.48 14.24
N GLN A 300 13.40 -9.37 13.87
CA GLN A 300 14.67 -8.95 14.47
C GLN A 300 14.44 -7.87 15.52
N GLU A 301 15.09 -8.00 16.66
CA GLU A 301 15.19 -6.87 17.59
C GLU A 301 16.12 -5.81 17.01
N ALA A 302 15.64 -4.57 16.88
CA ALA A 302 16.50 -3.46 16.54
C ALA A 302 17.62 -3.32 17.59
N SER A 303 18.87 -3.35 17.17
CA SER A 303 20.01 -3.18 18.07
C SER A 303 19.95 -1.79 18.70
N THR A 304 20.51 -1.63 19.91
CA THR A 304 20.58 -0.34 20.58
C THR A 304 21.29 0.71 19.73
N VAL A 305 22.31 0.30 18.97
CA VAL A 305 23.03 1.16 18.03
C VAL A 305 22.13 1.59 16.88
N SER A 306 21.36 0.64 16.31
CA SER A 306 20.38 0.94 15.25
C SER A 306 19.30 1.93 15.73
N LYS A 307 18.79 1.76 16.95
CA LYS A 307 17.80 2.67 17.54
C LYS A 307 18.36 4.09 17.70
N VAL A 308 19.60 4.25 18.15
CA VAL A 308 20.26 5.56 18.29
C VAL A 308 20.55 6.17 16.93
N MET A 309 21.12 5.41 15.99
CA MET A 309 21.39 5.89 14.63
C MET A 309 20.10 6.22 13.88
N GLY A 310 19.03 5.45 14.11
CA GLY A 310 17.71 5.66 13.52
C GLY A 310 17.10 7.01 13.85
N THR A 311 17.48 7.66 14.97
CA THR A 311 17.01 9.02 15.29
C THR A 311 17.55 10.07 14.32
N PHE A 312 18.73 9.85 13.75
CA PHE A 312 19.40 10.78 12.83
C PHE A 312 19.17 10.48 11.35
N THR A 313 18.66 9.28 11.01
CA THR A 313 18.37 8.89 9.62
C THR A 313 16.93 9.23 9.24
N LYS A 314 16.71 9.54 7.95
CA LYS A 314 15.36 9.73 7.40
C LYS A 314 14.64 8.39 7.21
N ARG A 315 15.39 7.32 7.06
CA ARG A 315 14.85 5.97 6.78
C ARG A 315 14.07 5.41 7.97
N PRO A 316 13.00 4.62 7.70
CA PRO A 316 12.23 3.95 8.74
C PRO A 316 13.02 2.81 9.38
N ASP A 317 12.64 2.40 10.60
CA ASP A 317 13.13 1.19 11.23
C ASP A 317 12.21 0.02 10.83
N MET A 318 12.77 -0.93 10.08
CA MET A 318 12.07 -2.10 9.56
C MET A 318 12.52 -3.40 10.26
N ALA A 319 13.26 -3.28 11.36
CA ALA A 319 13.83 -4.43 12.04
C ALA A 319 12.76 -5.40 12.57
N GLN A 320 11.57 -4.88 12.91
CA GLN A 320 10.46 -5.66 13.45
C GLN A 320 9.55 -6.31 12.39
N ALA A 321 9.77 -6.04 11.10
CA ALA A 321 9.00 -6.69 10.05
C ALA A 321 9.17 -8.21 10.10
N ALA A 322 8.09 -8.95 9.90
CA ALA A 322 8.14 -10.40 9.78
C ALA A 322 8.95 -10.78 8.53
N ARG A 323 9.70 -11.88 8.60
CA ARG A 323 10.47 -12.43 7.48
C ARG A 323 9.90 -13.74 6.96
N VAL A 324 8.91 -14.25 7.68
CA VAL A 324 8.16 -15.46 7.37
C VAL A 324 6.68 -15.08 7.33
N GLY A 325 5.96 -15.65 6.40
CA GLY A 325 4.55 -15.38 6.14
C GLY A 325 4.32 -14.89 4.71
N GLU A 326 3.05 -14.75 4.34
CA GLU A 326 2.67 -14.25 3.03
C GLU A 326 2.21 -12.80 3.16
N PRO A 327 2.87 -11.85 2.48
CA PRO A 327 2.43 -10.46 2.46
C PRO A 327 1.11 -10.32 1.70
N THR A 328 0.33 -9.32 2.02
CA THR A 328 -0.92 -9.04 1.33
C THR A 328 -0.64 -8.49 -0.06
N LEU A 329 -1.11 -9.19 -1.10
CA LEU A 329 -0.90 -8.81 -2.50
C LEU A 329 -2.07 -8.03 -3.09
N VAL A 330 -3.28 -8.21 -2.54
CA VAL A 330 -4.51 -7.55 -3.02
C VAL A 330 -5.11 -6.76 -1.87
N ASP A 331 -5.48 -5.52 -2.14
CA ASP A 331 -6.10 -4.69 -1.12
C ASP A 331 -7.51 -5.17 -0.79
N PRO A 332 -7.84 -5.37 0.50
CA PRO A 332 -9.21 -5.61 0.94
C PRO A 332 -10.06 -4.36 0.76
N GLU A 333 -11.38 -4.52 0.87
CA GLU A 333 -12.31 -3.39 0.85
C GLU A 333 -11.99 -2.39 1.97
N VAL A 334 -11.89 -1.12 1.62
CA VAL A 334 -11.56 -0.05 2.58
C VAL A 334 -12.77 0.32 3.41
N VAL A 335 -12.68 0.15 4.72
CA VAL A 335 -13.70 0.59 5.66
C VAL A 335 -13.56 2.09 5.91
N SER A 336 -14.62 2.86 5.66
CA SER A 336 -14.67 4.29 5.97
C SER A 336 -15.33 4.56 7.32
N ALA A 337 -15.01 5.70 7.95
CA ALA A 337 -15.70 6.14 9.17
C ALA A 337 -17.21 6.29 8.95
N THR A 338 -17.61 6.73 7.77
CA THR A 338 -19.03 6.82 7.37
C THR A 338 -19.69 5.46 7.29
N ALA A 339 -18.98 4.44 6.78
CA ALA A 339 -19.48 3.06 6.74
C ALA A 339 -19.72 2.52 8.15
N VAL A 340 -18.84 2.77 9.11
CA VAL A 340 -19.02 2.39 10.52
C VAL A 340 -20.26 3.04 11.13
N VAL A 341 -20.50 4.34 10.88
CA VAL A 341 -21.71 5.04 11.35
C VAL A 341 -22.97 4.48 10.67
N GLN A 342 -22.89 4.15 9.39
CA GLN A 342 -24.01 3.50 8.68
C GLN A 342 -24.30 2.11 9.19
N GLU A 343 -23.28 1.32 9.52
CA GLU A 343 -23.39 -0.02 10.16
C GLU A 343 -24.16 0.10 11.48
N ALA A 344 -23.77 1.04 12.35
CA ALA A 344 -24.50 1.35 13.57
C ALA A 344 -25.96 1.74 13.32
N THR A 345 -26.21 2.58 12.34
CA THR A 345 -27.57 3.02 11.98
C THR A 345 -28.44 1.87 11.47
N ARG A 346 -27.86 1.00 10.63
CA ARG A 346 -28.56 -0.22 10.15
C ARG A 346 -28.88 -1.17 11.31
N ALA A 347 -27.91 -1.39 12.21
CA ALA A 347 -28.16 -2.20 13.41
C ALA A 347 -29.31 -1.64 14.26
N MET A 348 -29.36 -0.32 14.46
CA MET A 348 -30.47 0.32 15.15
C MET A 348 -31.83 0.06 14.48
N MET A 349 -31.86 0.10 13.13
CA MET A 349 -33.10 -0.13 12.37
C MET A 349 -33.48 -1.61 12.26
N GLY A 350 -32.61 -2.53 12.64
CA GLY A 350 -32.84 -3.97 12.55
C GLY A 350 -32.79 -4.50 11.11
N THR A 351 -32.12 -3.78 10.20
CA THR A 351 -31.89 -4.25 8.82
C THR A 351 -30.67 -5.16 8.80
N PRO A 352 -30.73 -6.35 8.17
CA PRO A 352 -29.58 -7.25 8.10
C PRO A 352 -28.40 -6.64 7.33
N ALA A 353 -27.18 -7.08 7.67
CA ALA A 353 -25.96 -6.65 6.99
C ALA A 353 -26.08 -6.92 5.48
N ALA A 354 -25.49 -6.03 4.66
CA ALA A 354 -25.47 -6.20 3.21
C ALA A 354 -24.69 -7.48 2.87
N GLY A 355 -25.38 -8.56 2.55
CA GLY A 355 -24.80 -9.89 2.23
C GLY A 355 -25.57 -11.07 2.80
N GLU A 356 -26.31 -10.90 3.87
CA GLU A 356 -27.25 -11.94 4.33
C GLU A 356 -28.54 -11.83 3.52
N LYS A 357 -28.81 -12.83 2.71
CA LYS A 357 -30.09 -13.03 2.00
C LYS A 357 -31.18 -13.39 3.02
N GLY A 358 -31.57 -12.43 3.83
CA GLY A 358 -32.77 -12.46 4.62
C GLY A 358 -33.78 -11.50 4.02
N SER A 359 -34.71 -11.98 3.19
CA SER A 359 -35.85 -11.18 2.80
C SER A 359 -36.75 -10.94 4.01
N VAL A 360 -36.49 -9.83 4.70
CA VAL A 360 -37.46 -9.34 5.67
C VAL A 360 -38.51 -8.57 4.86
N ALA A 361 -39.65 -9.22 4.61
CA ALA A 361 -40.84 -8.53 4.15
C ALA A 361 -41.22 -7.50 5.23
N ILE A 362 -41.09 -6.22 4.91
CA ILE A 362 -41.66 -5.15 5.72
C ILE A 362 -43.18 -5.23 5.49
N GLU A 363 -43.89 -5.84 6.41
CA GLU A 363 -45.33 -5.79 6.49
C GLU A 363 -45.69 -4.34 6.90
N THR A 364 -46.01 -3.51 5.90
CA THR A 364 -46.54 -2.16 6.16
C THR A 364 -47.96 -2.28 6.67
N LEU A 365 -48.13 -2.32 8.01
CA LEU A 365 -49.37 -2.04 8.68
C LEU A 365 -49.62 -0.53 8.59
N GLY A 366 -50.38 -0.11 7.57
CA GLY A 366 -50.80 1.27 7.44
C GLY A 366 -51.54 1.48 6.12
N THR A 367 -52.86 1.54 6.19
CA THR A 367 -53.71 2.05 5.12
C THR A 367 -53.42 3.53 4.85
N GLY A 368 -52.42 3.75 4.01
CA GLY A 368 -52.13 5.07 3.46
C GLY A 368 -51.34 4.80 2.18
N GLY A 369 -51.93 5.12 1.03
CA GLY A 369 -51.27 5.01 -0.24
C GLY A 369 -49.94 5.75 -0.25
N PRO A 370 -48.99 5.40 -1.17
CA PRO A 370 -47.70 6.05 -1.24
C PRO A 370 -47.90 7.58 -1.37
N PRO A 371 -47.08 8.39 -0.66
CA PRO A 371 -47.09 9.82 -0.89
C PRO A 371 -46.89 10.06 -2.36
N LYS A 372 -47.82 10.77 -2.99
CA LYS A 372 -47.63 11.25 -4.37
C LYS A 372 -46.31 11.99 -4.38
N ALA A 373 -45.38 11.52 -5.26
CA ALA A 373 -44.21 12.30 -5.56
C ALA A 373 -44.64 13.73 -5.85
N ASP A 374 -44.04 14.70 -5.15
CA ASP A 374 -44.16 16.11 -5.46
C ASP A 374 -43.63 16.30 -6.89
N GLN A 375 -44.53 16.20 -7.87
CA GLN A 375 -44.28 16.75 -9.17
C GLN A 375 -44.29 18.29 -9.00
N PRO A 376 -43.23 18.96 -9.43
CA PRO A 376 -43.26 20.40 -9.53
C PRO A 376 -44.49 20.79 -10.37
N ALA A 377 -45.30 21.71 -9.85
CA ALA A 377 -46.46 22.21 -10.57
C ALA A 377 -46.05 22.63 -11.98
N PRO A 378 -46.81 22.26 -13.05
CA PRO A 378 -46.50 22.69 -14.39
C PRO A 378 -46.58 24.21 -14.41
N ARG A 379 -45.53 24.88 -14.85
CA ARG A 379 -45.53 26.32 -15.12
C ARG A 379 -46.55 26.54 -16.24
N SER A 380 -47.61 27.25 -15.90
CA SER A 380 -48.61 27.74 -16.88
C SER A 380 -48.00 28.94 -17.61
N ASP A 381 -47.27 28.71 -18.68
CA ASP A 381 -46.94 29.71 -19.66
C ASP A 381 -48.13 29.86 -20.60
N THR A 382 -49.11 30.66 -20.18
CA THR A 382 -50.14 31.18 -21.07
C THR A 382 -49.64 32.52 -21.57
N PRO A 383 -49.42 32.73 -22.86
CA PRO A 383 -49.06 34.06 -23.38
C PRO A 383 -50.27 34.98 -23.32
N ALA A 384 -50.13 36.15 -22.71
CA ALA A 384 -51.06 37.21 -22.79
C ALA A 384 -51.00 37.92 -24.18
N PRO A 385 -52.12 38.48 -24.72
CA PRO A 385 -52.16 38.98 -26.09
C PRO A 385 -51.32 40.24 -26.28
N GLU A 386 -50.63 40.27 -27.42
CA GLU A 386 -49.86 41.39 -27.95
C GLU A 386 -50.64 42.68 -28.01
N THR A 387 -50.08 43.74 -27.42
CA THR A 387 -50.36 45.14 -27.84
C THR A 387 -49.13 45.73 -28.49
N ALA A 388 -49.22 46.01 -29.75
CA ALA A 388 -48.16 46.57 -30.57
C ALA A 388 -47.77 48.00 -30.10
N VAL A 389 -46.48 48.24 -29.86
CA VAL A 389 -45.85 49.55 -29.86
C VAL A 389 -44.49 49.45 -30.55
N ALA A 390 -44.27 50.41 -31.43
CA ALA A 390 -43.16 50.54 -32.40
C ALA A 390 -41.73 50.70 -31.76
N PRO A 391 -40.68 50.61 -32.57
CA PRO A 391 -39.30 50.32 -32.11
C PRO A 391 -38.55 51.57 -31.66
N ALA A 392 -37.77 51.45 -30.61
CA ALA A 392 -36.75 52.42 -30.23
C ALA A 392 -35.43 51.69 -29.86
N ASP A 393 -34.42 52.08 -30.58
CA ASP A 393 -32.99 52.15 -30.29
C ASP A 393 -32.29 51.02 -29.52
N ASN A 394 -31.42 50.37 -30.26
CA ASN A 394 -30.35 49.48 -29.84
C ASN A 394 -29.27 50.23 -29.06
N PRO A 395 -28.92 49.88 -27.82
CA PRO A 395 -27.66 50.30 -27.23
C PRO A 395 -26.52 49.35 -27.64
N ALA A 396 -25.37 49.95 -27.94
CA ALA A 396 -24.13 49.29 -28.34
C ALA A 396 -23.63 48.27 -27.32
N PRO A 397 -22.89 47.20 -27.77
CA PRO A 397 -22.31 46.19 -26.90
C PRO A 397 -21.21 46.81 -26.02
N PRO A 398 -21.05 46.33 -24.77
CA PRO A 398 -19.98 46.79 -23.90
C PRO A 398 -18.61 46.34 -24.40
N ALA A 399 -17.61 47.22 -24.20
CA ALA A 399 -16.23 47.04 -24.61
C ALA A 399 -15.60 45.77 -24.03
N GLU A 400 -14.86 45.01 -24.87
CA GLU A 400 -14.14 43.82 -24.50
C GLU A 400 -13.02 44.11 -23.48
N ASP A 401 -12.91 43.26 -22.46
CA ASP A 401 -11.85 43.30 -21.46
C ASP A 401 -10.54 42.79 -22.10
N PRO A 402 -9.42 43.53 -22.08
CA PRO A 402 -8.19 43.15 -22.77
C PRO A 402 -7.45 41.96 -22.10
N ASN A 403 -7.97 41.37 -21.02
CA ASN A 403 -7.35 40.24 -20.29
C ASN A 403 -8.09 38.91 -20.39
N GLU A 404 -9.11 38.79 -21.24
CA GLU A 404 -9.83 37.53 -21.43
C GLU A 404 -9.10 36.62 -22.39
N LEU A 405 -8.53 35.49 -21.86
CA LEU A 405 -7.88 34.44 -22.64
C LEU A 405 -8.94 33.67 -23.44
N LYS A 406 -9.00 33.93 -24.74
CA LYS A 406 -9.83 33.17 -25.69
C LYS A 406 -9.18 31.79 -25.92
N PRO A 407 -9.92 30.66 -25.86
CA PRO A 407 -9.37 29.36 -26.22
C PRO A 407 -9.00 29.34 -27.71
N ASN A 408 -7.75 28.90 -27.97
CA ASN A 408 -7.21 28.77 -29.32
C ASN A 408 -7.88 27.57 -30.00
N THR A 409 -8.91 27.82 -30.82
CA THR A 409 -9.46 26.83 -31.75
C THR A 409 -8.54 26.75 -32.95
N ALA A 410 -7.53 25.86 -32.87
CA ALA A 410 -6.71 25.50 -34.01
C ALA A 410 -7.59 24.90 -35.11
N ALA A 411 -7.39 25.38 -36.33
CA ALA A 411 -8.05 24.85 -37.53
C ALA A 411 -7.70 23.35 -37.67
N ALA A 412 -8.70 22.53 -38.03
CA ALA A 412 -8.55 21.07 -38.21
C ALA A 412 -7.42 20.75 -39.20
N ASP A 413 -6.52 19.86 -38.73
CA ASP A 413 -5.39 19.34 -39.53
C ASP A 413 -5.98 18.45 -40.65
N PRO A 414 -5.68 18.69 -41.94
CA PRO A 414 -6.19 17.88 -43.04
C PRO A 414 -5.66 16.44 -43.08
N ASN A 415 -4.76 16.05 -42.17
CA ASN A 415 -4.21 14.69 -42.05
C ASN A 415 -4.76 13.86 -40.88
N GLU A 416 -5.82 14.31 -40.21
CA GLU A 416 -6.44 13.54 -39.13
C GLU A 416 -7.14 12.30 -39.69
N LEU A 417 -6.60 11.12 -39.40
CA LEU A 417 -7.16 9.81 -39.75
C LEU A 417 -8.45 9.57 -38.98
N LYS A 418 -9.61 9.66 -39.66
CA LYS A 418 -10.89 9.30 -39.08
C LYS A 418 -10.97 7.76 -38.95
N PRO A 419 -11.39 7.21 -37.81
CA PRO A 419 -11.60 5.77 -37.69
C PRO A 419 -12.75 5.33 -38.60
N ASN A 420 -12.47 4.30 -39.40
CA ASN A 420 -13.44 3.65 -40.29
C ASN A 420 -14.44 2.84 -39.46
N VAL A 421 -15.65 3.33 -39.34
CA VAL A 421 -16.75 2.60 -38.68
C VAL A 421 -17.53 1.84 -39.73
N ASP A 422 -17.14 0.60 -40.00
CA ASP A 422 -17.95 -0.34 -40.80
C ASP A 422 -19.12 -0.80 -39.95
N ASN A 423 -20.31 -0.35 -40.34
CA ASN A 423 -21.60 -0.87 -39.93
C ASN A 423 -21.82 -2.22 -40.57
N ALA A 424 -21.78 -3.30 -39.83
CA ALA A 424 -22.63 -4.50 -39.92
C ALA A 424 -21.90 -5.75 -39.43
N ALA A 425 -22.13 -6.14 -38.18
CA ALA A 425 -22.12 -7.56 -37.81
C ALA A 425 -23.05 -7.79 -36.61
N GLN A 426 -23.98 -8.70 -36.79
CA GLN A 426 -24.94 -9.20 -35.82
C GLN A 426 -24.25 -9.83 -34.60
N PRO A 427 -24.88 -9.85 -33.42
CA PRO A 427 -24.27 -10.43 -32.23
C PRO A 427 -24.21 -11.97 -32.33
N ALA A 428 -23.02 -12.50 -32.18
CA ALA A 428 -22.78 -13.93 -32.04
C ALA A 428 -23.22 -14.38 -30.63
N THR A 429 -24.04 -15.43 -30.60
CA THR A 429 -24.50 -16.15 -29.41
C THR A 429 -23.32 -16.82 -28.70
N LEU A 430 -23.18 -16.55 -27.38
CA LEU A 430 -22.23 -17.22 -26.49
C LEU A 430 -22.60 -18.72 -26.32
N PRO A 431 -21.63 -19.64 -26.31
CA PRO A 431 -21.88 -21.02 -25.99
C PRO A 431 -22.14 -21.23 -24.50
N THR A 432 -23.19 -21.98 -24.21
CA THR A 432 -23.58 -22.43 -22.86
C THR A 432 -22.51 -23.39 -22.31
N GLN A 433 -21.83 -23.01 -21.26
CA GLN A 433 -21.03 -23.96 -20.47
C GLN A 433 -21.91 -24.65 -19.45
N VAL A 434 -22.11 -25.95 -19.67
CA VAL A 434 -22.66 -26.91 -18.72
C VAL A 434 -21.49 -27.52 -17.96
N ASN A 435 -21.39 -27.27 -16.65
CA ASN A 435 -20.69 -28.14 -15.73
C ASN A 435 -21.41 -28.09 -14.37
N GLU A 436 -22.35 -28.99 -14.30
CA GLU A 436 -23.04 -29.39 -13.08
C GLU A 436 -22.19 -30.45 -12.40
N ILE A 437 -21.69 -30.19 -11.19
CA ILE A 437 -21.13 -31.22 -10.32
C ILE A 437 -22.09 -31.34 -9.14
N GLU A 438 -22.80 -32.44 -9.08
CA GLU A 438 -23.70 -32.83 -7.98
C GLU A 438 -22.92 -33.02 -6.67
N PRO A 439 -23.48 -32.63 -5.50
CA PRO A 439 -22.93 -32.97 -4.21
C PRO A 439 -23.38 -34.33 -3.74
N ALA A 440 -22.44 -35.22 -3.47
CA ALA A 440 -22.70 -36.51 -2.83
C ALA A 440 -23.21 -36.31 -1.38
N ALA A 441 -24.39 -36.84 -1.13
CA ALA A 441 -25.01 -36.92 0.17
C ALA A 441 -24.46 -38.10 0.99
N ASN A 442 -24.62 -37.97 2.35
CA ASN A 442 -24.57 -38.94 3.43
C ASN A 442 -23.27 -38.95 4.24
N ALA A 443 -23.34 -38.88 5.54
CA ALA A 443 -24.22 -39.59 6.45
C ALA A 443 -24.34 -38.90 7.83
N ALA A 444 -25.48 -39.09 8.38
CA ALA A 444 -25.88 -38.72 9.73
C ALA A 444 -25.14 -39.50 10.84
N GLY A 445 -24.98 -38.85 12.00
CA GLY A 445 -25.14 -39.54 13.28
C GLY A 445 -23.93 -39.54 14.17
N LYS A 446 -23.90 -38.74 15.20
CA LYS A 446 -24.10 -39.11 16.59
C LYS A 446 -23.51 -38.07 17.53
N THR A 447 -24.37 -37.58 18.38
CA THR A 447 -24.06 -36.97 19.67
C THR A 447 -23.30 -37.92 20.58
N ALA A 448 -22.24 -37.42 21.20
CA ALA A 448 -21.68 -37.80 22.51
C ALA A 448 -20.56 -36.79 22.80
N ASP A 449 -20.62 -36.10 23.82
CA ASP A 449 -20.49 -36.26 25.24
C ASP A 449 -19.15 -35.68 25.73
N THR A 450 -19.29 -34.75 26.67
CA THR A 450 -18.42 -34.33 27.77
C THR A 450 -16.93 -34.67 27.74
N GLY A 451 -16.12 -33.59 27.71
CA GLY A 451 -15.09 -33.31 28.70
C GLY A 451 -13.99 -34.34 28.95
N SER A 452 -12.99 -34.31 28.13
CA SER A 452 -11.65 -34.68 28.59
C SER A 452 -10.67 -33.71 27.90
N ALA A 453 -9.97 -32.89 28.69
CA ALA A 453 -8.88 -32.08 28.16
C ALA A 453 -7.90 -33.03 27.49
N THR A 454 -7.80 -32.93 26.15
CA THR A 454 -6.90 -33.76 25.37
C THR A 454 -5.45 -33.35 25.64
N ALA A 455 -4.51 -34.26 25.41
CA ALA A 455 -3.08 -33.97 25.51
C ALA A 455 -2.69 -32.70 24.70
N ASP A 456 -3.49 -32.40 23.68
CA ASP A 456 -3.37 -31.24 22.81
C ASP A 456 -3.60 -29.91 23.52
N ASP A 457 -4.55 -29.86 24.48
CA ASP A 457 -4.83 -28.62 25.22
C ASP A 457 -3.71 -28.28 26.22
N LYS A 458 -3.03 -29.30 26.75
CA LYS A 458 -1.86 -29.10 27.62
C LYS A 458 -0.67 -28.57 26.83
N GLU A 459 -0.42 -29.12 25.65
CA GLU A 459 0.69 -28.66 24.77
C GLU A 459 0.49 -27.20 24.32
N ILE A 460 -0.76 -26.81 24.03
CA ILE A 460 -1.12 -25.42 23.71
C ILE A 460 -0.89 -24.51 24.92
N GLN A 461 -1.30 -24.94 26.12
CA GLN A 461 -1.11 -24.16 27.35
C GLN A 461 0.37 -24.03 27.73
N ASP A 462 1.15 -25.09 27.57
CA ASP A 462 2.58 -25.08 27.86
C ASP A 462 3.34 -24.17 26.88
N ALA A 463 2.99 -24.22 25.59
CA ALA A 463 3.56 -23.32 24.59
C ALA A 463 3.23 -21.84 24.85
N MET A 464 1.99 -21.55 25.29
CA MET A 464 1.58 -20.20 25.68
C MET A 464 2.25 -19.71 26.97
N SER A 465 2.51 -20.61 27.92
CA SER A 465 3.16 -20.26 29.21
C SER A 465 4.66 -20.05 29.07
N SER A 466 5.31 -20.72 28.12
CA SER A 466 6.76 -20.62 27.89
C SER A 466 7.19 -19.35 27.14
N SER A 467 6.26 -18.59 26.56
CA SER A 467 6.51 -17.35 25.81
C SER A 467 6.82 -16.14 26.70
N LYS A 468 6.97 -16.29 28.02
CA LYS A 468 7.45 -15.19 28.87
C LYS A 468 8.84 -14.77 28.43
N HIS A 469 8.94 -13.58 27.89
CA HIS A 469 10.22 -12.92 27.57
C HIS A 469 11.18 -13.11 28.73
N LYS A 470 12.31 -13.76 28.49
CA LYS A 470 13.44 -13.76 29.42
C LYS A 470 13.89 -12.31 29.57
N LYS A 471 13.46 -11.64 30.64
CA LYS A 471 14.05 -10.39 31.07
C LYS A 471 15.54 -10.65 31.24
N LYS A 472 16.37 -10.15 30.31
CA LYS A 472 17.81 -10.12 30.47
C LYS A 472 18.09 -9.38 31.76
N LYS A 473 18.61 -10.08 32.78
CA LYS A 473 19.16 -9.48 33.98
C LYS A 473 20.20 -8.46 33.53
N GLY A 474 19.92 -7.18 33.77
CA GLY A 474 20.86 -6.08 33.52
C GLY A 474 22.15 -6.36 34.28
N LEU A 475 23.26 -6.32 33.59
CA LEU A 475 24.58 -6.21 34.16
C LEU A 475 24.69 -4.86 34.91
N ARG A 476 24.39 -4.89 36.20
CA ARG A 476 24.93 -3.91 37.14
C ARG A 476 26.42 -4.28 37.37
N LYS A 477 27.32 -3.56 36.76
CA LYS A 477 28.72 -3.41 37.17
C LYS A 477 29.07 -1.95 36.91
N VAL A 478 28.99 -1.13 37.95
CA VAL A 478 30.05 -0.58 38.72
C VAL A 478 31.11 0.12 37.85
N VAL A 479 30.98 1.42 37.77
CA VAL A 479 32.10 2.31 37.46
C VAL A 479 32.49 2.95 38.79
N PRO A 480 33.73 2.77 39.33
CA PRO A 480 34.29 3.64 40.34
C PRO A 480 35.05 4.78 39.65
N PHE A 481 34.79 5.97 40.09
CA PHE A 481 35.44 7.30 39.90
C PHE A 481 35.19 7.98 38.55
#